data_f16c94616722fdd42179768dfe47b7b9
#
_entry.id   f16c94616722fdd42179768dfe47b7b9
#
_cell.length_a   1.000
_cell.length_b   1.000
_cell.length_c   1.000
_cell.angle_alpha   90.00
_cell.angle_beta   90.00
_cell.angle_gamma   90.00
#
_symmetry.space_group_name_H-M   'P 1'
#
loop_
_entity.id
_entity.type
_entity.pdbx_description
1 polymer ?
#
loop_
_entity_poly.entity_id
_entity_poly.type
_entity_poly.pdbx_seq_one_letter_code
_entity_poly.pdbx_strand_id
1 'polypeptide(L)'
;GRMQLRRLYDARRHLFFIGYDGANARMSEGHYDLLASESVMLSFAAIMAGEAPEKHWWYLGRAWTALPQKALLSWSGTMFEYLMGALLPPSYPGSTLSAAQHACVRAQQKHGREGVFGVSESGYAQYDQELNYRYQAFGLRELALDSRCEGDVIAPYAAALALRCAPQAACEALLRMQQRGWYGDQGFYEAADFTAGAQETLVYSHMAHHQGMILCAICNALCGDYLPRVLQSLPRAAAHLPLLCEMPPRHALRLPRPLRAHRDAAPDAPFRMRAERGVPPDVLMLSGGGSTMLISATGHSALFRGDTLLTRFDPDCRALDGAQFFLSNRDTGAYLRL
;
A
#
# COMPACT_ATOMS: atom_id res chain seq x y z
N GLY A 1 23.85 -1.07 -20.87
CA GLY A 1 23.08 -2.28 -21.18
C GLY A 1 21.64 -1.93 -21.50
N ARG A 2 21.01 -2.62 -22.44
CA ARG A 2 19.57 -2.46 -22.71
C ARG A 2 18.78 -3.08 -21.58
N MET A 3 17.84 -2.33 -20.98
CA MET A 3 16.80 -2.91 -20.13
C MET A 3 15.95 -3.86 -20.97
N GLN A 4 15.65 -5.06 -20.49
CA GLN A 4 14.86 -6.07 -21.20
C GLN A 4 13.45 -6.14 -20.58
N LEU A 5 12.75 -5.01 -20.54
CA LEU A 5 11.42 -4.88 -19.93
C LEU A 5 10.37 -5.77 -20.58
N ARG A 6 10.53 -6.07 -21.86
CA ARG A 6 9.66 -7.00 -22.62
C ARG A 6 9.48 -8.35 -21.92
N ARG A 7 10.47 -8.82 -21.15
CA ARG A 7 10.37 -10.08 -20.40
C ARG A 7 9.30 -10.09 -19.33
N LEU A 8 8.99 -8.91 -18.79
CA LEU A 8 7.94 -8.73 -17.79
C LEU A 8 6.59 -8.35 -18.40
N TYR A 9 6.49 -8.29 -19.74
CA TYR A 9 5.27 -7.88 -20.42
C TYR A 9 4.37 -9.08 -20.74
N ASP A 10 3.16 -9.07 -20.18
CA ASP A 10 2.10 -10.03 -20.52
C ASP A 10 1.37 -9.57 -21.77
N ALA A 11 1.68 -10.22 -22.90
CA ALA A 11 1.07 -9.91 -24.19
C ALA A 11 -0.43 -10.26 -24.28
N ARG A 12 -0.96 -11.11 -23.39
CA ARG A 12 -2.38 -11.47 -23.35
C ARG A 12 -3.21 -10.40 -22.66
N ARG A 13 -2.70 -9.90 -21.52
CA ARG A 13 -3.36 -8.84 -20.72
C ARG A 13 -2.96 -7.45 -21.15
N HIS A 14 -1.89 -7.31 -21.93
CA HIS A 14 -1.26 -6.04 -22.31
C HIS A 14 -0.76 -5.21 -21.11
N LEU A 15 -0.31 -5.87 -20.04
CA LEU A 15 0.14 -5.28 -18.80
C LEU A 15 1.50 -5.84 -18.40
N PHE A 16 2.21 -5.16 -17.50
CA PHE A 16 3.44 -5.67 -16.91
C PHE A 16 3.14 -6.48 -15.65
N PHE A 17 3.78 -7.64 -15.52
CA PHE A 17 3.86 -8.33 -14.24
C PHE A 17 4.60 -7.47 -13.22
N ILE A 18 4.21 -7.57 -11.93
CA ILE A 18 4.88 -6.86 -10.84
C ILE A 18 6.33 -7.31 -10.70
N GLY A 19 6.62 -8.59 -10.95
CA GLY A 19 7.97 -9.10 -10.85
C GLY A 19 8.12 -10.55 -11.32
N TYR A 20 9.35 -11.04 -11.18
CA TYR A 20 9.71 -12.42 -11.43
C TYR A 20 10.27 -13.04 -10.16
N ASP A 21 9.66 -14.12 -9.71
CA ASP A 21 10.13 -14.92 -8.59
C ASP A 21 11.24 -15.85 -9.05
N GLY A 22 12.49 -15.49 -8.75
CA GLY A 22 13.66 -16.25 -9.13
C GLY A 22 13.77 -17.60 -8.43
N ALA A 23 13.23 -17.74 -7.22
CA ALA A 23 13.28 -19.00 -6.46
C ALA A 23 12.35 -20.05 -7.07
N ASN A 24 11.17 -19.64 -7.54
CA ASN A 24 10.16 -20.51 -8.13
C ASN A 24 10.15 -20.45 -9.67
N ALA A 25 11.05 -19.69 -10.29
CA ALA A 25 11.19 -19.51 -11.73
C ALA A 25 9.86 -19.14 -12.43
N ARG A 26 9.04 -18.27 -11.82
CA ARG A 26 7.73 -17.87 -12.33
C ARG A 26 7.49 -16.36 -12.23
N MET A 27 6.62 -15.87 -13.11
CA MET A 27 6.11 -14.50 -13.00
C MET A 27 5.20 -14.38 -11.78
N SER A 28 5.12 -13.17 -11.19
CA SER A 28 4.14 -12.84 -10.16
C SER A 28 2.71 -13.02 -10.71
N GLU A 29 1.74 -13.25 -9.84
CA GLU A 29 0.33 -13.33 -10.24
C GLU A 29 -0.27 -11.95 -10.54
N GLY A 30 0.27 -10.90 -9.89
CA GLY A 30 -0.18 -9.52 -10.02
C GLY A 30 0.42 -8.80 -11.22
N HIS A 31 -0.30 -7.77 -11.68
CA HIS A 31 0.12 -6.88 -12.75
C HIS A 31 0.05 -5.42 -12.29
N TYR A 32 0.90 -4.58 -12.87
CA TYR A 32 0.72 -3.14 -12.82
C TYR A 32 -0.40 -2.76 -13.79
N ASP A 33 -1.58 -2.54 -13.26
CA ASP A 33 -2.82 -2.42 -14.03
C ASP A 33 -3.54 -1.08 -13.90
N LEU A 34 -3.00 -0.13 -13.13
CA LEU A 34 -3.58 1.20 -12.94
C LEU A 34 -2.72 2.31 -13.55
N LEU A 35 -3.38 3.33 -14.11
CA LEU A 35 -2.70 4.53 -14.60
C LEU A 35 -2.20 5.40 -13.45
N ALA A 36 -2.96 5.54 -12.35
CA ALA A 36 -2.49 6.18 -11.13
C ALA A 36 -1.68 5.18 -10.30
N SER A 37 -0.43 5.01 -10.66
CA SER A 37 0.53 4.13 -10.02
C SER A 37 1.93 4.67 -10.26
N GLU A 38 2.86 4.35 -9.38
CA GLU A 38 4.30 4.60 -9.55
C GLU A 38 4.82 3.96 -10.84
N SER A 39 4.21 2.86 -11.26
CA SER A 39 4.56 2.12 -12.48
C SER A 39 4.25 2.87 -13.78
N VAL A 40 3.56 4.02 -13.72
CA VAL A 40 3.31 4.85 -14.91
C VAL A 40 4.60 5.26 -15.60
N MET A 41 5.66 5.48 -14.83
CA MET A 41 6.99 5.77 -15.37
C MET A 41 7.60 4.58 -16.09
N LEU A 42 7.46 3.36 -15.54
CA LEU A 42 7.87 2.11 -16.21
C LEU A 42 7.11 1.94 -17.52
N SER A 43 5.80 2.13 -17.50
CA SER A 43 4.93 2.00 -18.67
C SER A 43 5.34 2.96 -19.78
N PHE A 44 5.54 4.24 -19.46
CA PHE A 44 5.99 5.25 -20.41
C PHE A 44 7.39 4.94 -20.96
N ALA A 45 8.34 4.59 -20.08
CA ALA A 45 9.71 4.23 -20.48
C ALA A 45 9.75 2.98 -21.38
N ALA A 46 8.95 1.97 -21.09
CA ALA A 46 8.86 0.76 -21.89
C ALA A 46 8.29 1.02 -23.29
N ILE A 47 7.25 1.84 -23.40
CA ILE A 47 6.70 2.26 -24.69
C ILE A 47 7.75 3.06 -25.47
N MET A 48 8.37 4.05 -24.87
CA MET A 48 9.42 4.88 -25.47
C MET A 48 10.61 4.04 -25.96
N ALA A 49 10.98 2.98 -25.22
CA ALA A 49 12.06 2.07 -25.59
C ALA A 49 11.68 1.04 -26.67
N GLY A 50 10.38 0.93 -27.02
CA GLY A 50 9.86 -0.10 -27.92
C GLY A 50 9.81 -1.50 -27.26
N GLU A 51 9.84 -1.57 -25.94
CA GLU A 51 9.74 -2.82 -25.17
C GLU A 51 8.28 -3.21 -24.88
N ALA A 52 7.35 -2.25 -24.95
CA ALA A 52 5.91 -2.47 -24.95
C ALA A 52 5.23 -1.67 -26.07
N PRO A 53 4.12 -2.18 -26.65
CA PRO A 53 3.35 -1.43 -27.64
C PRO A 53 2.54 -0.30 -26.97
N GLU A 54 2.25 0.81 -27.69
CA GLU A 54 1.45 1.93 -27.17
C GLU A 54 0.09 1.51 -26.62
N LYS A 55 -0.52 0.46 -27.17
CA LYS A 55 -1.79 -0.05 -26.66
C LYS A 55 -1.73 -0.42 -25.16
N HIS A 56 -0.55 -0.77 -24.62
CA HIS A 56 -0.37 -1.01 -23.19
C HIS A 56 -0.92 0.15 -22.35
N TRP A 57 -0.66 1.41 -22.76
CA TRP A 57 -1.14 2.60 -22.06
C TRP A 57 -2.66 2.61 -21.87
N TRP A 58 -3.39 2.14 -22.88
CA TRP A 58 -4.85 2.12 -22.88
C TRP A 58 -5.46 0.96 -22.09
N TYR A 59 -4.65 -0.04 -21.75
CA TYR A 59 -5.05 -1.15 -20.87
C TYR A 59 -4.86 -0.84 -19.39
N LEU A 60 -4.13 0.22 -19.03
CA LEU A 60 -4.05 0.68 -17.64
C LEU A 60 -5.43 1.16 -17.19
N GLY A 61 -5.88 0.73 -16.02
CA GLY A 61 -7.18 1.06 -15.46
C GLY A 61 -7.31 2.55 -15.08
N ARG A 62 -8.50 3.09 -15.29
CA ARG A 62 -8.86 4.49 -15.00
C ARG A 62 -10.12 4.55 -14.16
N ALA A 63 -10.02 4.05 -12.91
CA ALA A 63 -11.08 4.16 -11.94
C ALA A 63 -11.10 5.59 -11.35
N TRP A 64 -12.26 6.22 -11.25
CA TRP A 64 -12.41 7.60 -10.79
C TRP A 64 -13.05 7.65 -9.41
N THR A 65 -12.56 8.57 -8.57
CA THR A 65 -13.15 8.82 -7.25
C THR A 65 -14.54 9.43 -7.36
N ALA A 66 -15.36 9.18 -6.32
CA ALA A 66 -16.62 9.89 -6.12
C ALA A 66 -16.45 11.31 -5.51
N LEU A 67 -15.21 11.73 -5.24
CA LEU A 67 -14.90 13.05 -4.70
C LEU A 67 -15.36 14.16 -5.65
N PRO A 68 -15.69 15.37 -5.13
CA PRO A 68 -16.05 16.51 -5.96
C PRO A 68 -14.97 16.84 -7.00
N GLN A 69 -13.71 16.59 -6.66
CA GLN A 69 -12.56 16.73 -7.54
C GLN A 69 -12.27 15.38 -8.18
N LYS A 70 -12.38 15.31 -9.50
CA LYS A 70 -12.08 14.11 -10.25
C LYS A 70 -10.63 13.69 -10.01
N ALA A 71 -10.42 12.53 -9.38
CA ALA A 71 -9.13 11.90 -9.22
C ALA A 71 -9.21 10.46 -9.68
N LEU A 72 -8.15 9.96 -10.29
CA LEU A 72 -7.99 8.52 -10.48
C LEU A 72 -7.80 7.87 -9.11
N LEU A 73 -8.30 6.64 -8.96
CA LEU A 73 -7.98 5.78 -7.83
C LEU A 73 -6.64 5.07 -8.10
N SER A 74 -5.82 4.97 -7.06
CA SER A 74 -4.67 4.07 -7.01
C SER A 74 -4.98 2.83 -6.17
N TRP A 75 -4.06 1.89 -6.07
CA TRP A 75 -4.27 0.70 -5.26
C TRP A 75 -4.41 1.03 -3.79
N SER A 76 -3.45 1.75 -3.22
CA SER A 76 -3.37 2.02 -1.78
C SER A 76 -3.66 3.47 -1.40
N GLY A 77 -3.77 4.39 -2.35
CA GLY A 77 -4.02 5.82 -2.09
C GLY A 77 -2.82 6.58 -1.53
N THR A 78 -1.60 6.10 -1.76
CA THR A 78 -0.35 6.69 -1.26
C THR A 78 0.12 7.86 -2.13
N MET A 79 0.82 8.83 -1.56
CA MET A 79 1.46 9.87 -2.37
C MET A 79 2.51 9.32 -3.32
N PHE A 80 3.18 8.23 -2.96
CA PHE A 80 4.14 7.53 -3.80
C PHE A 80 3.51 7.12 -5.14
N GLU A 81 2.36 6.44 -5.11
CA GLU A 81 1.66 5.98 -6.31
C GLU A 81 1.30 7.12 -7.26
N TYR A 82 0.93 8.29 -6.74
CA TYR A 82 0.53 9.43 -7.56
C TYR A 82 1.68 10.29 -8.06
N LEU A 83 2.76 10.45 -7.29
CA LEU A 83 3.72 11.52 -7.50
C LEU A 83 5.11 11.04 -7.90
N MET A 84 5.53 9.81 -7.52
CA MET A 84 6.85 9.30 -7.90
C MET A 84 7.00 9.20 -9.42
N GLY A 85 5.98 8.67 -10.07
CA GLY A 85 5.95 8.56 -11.54
C GLY A 85 5.99 9.91 -12.25
N ALA A 86 5.76 11.03 -11.56
CA ALA A 86 5.78 12.38 -12.11
C ALA A 86 7.16 13.06 -12.04
N LEU A 87 8.17 12.43 -11.44
CA LEU A 87 9.50 13.04 -11.29
C LEU A 87 10.23 13.22 -12.62
N LEU A 88 10.05 12.31 -13.57
CA LEU A 88 10.73 12.33 -14.86
C LEU A 88 9.85 12.84 -15.99
N PRO A 89 8.57 12.43 -16.16
CA PRO A 89 7.75 12.92 -17.24
C PRO A 89 7.29 14.36 -17.01
N PRO A 90 7.07 15.13 -18.09
CA PRO A 90 6.44 16.44 -17.99
C PRO A 90 4.99 16.31 -17.51
N SER A 91 4.50 17.32 -16.80
CA SER A 91 3.08 17.45 -16.45
C SER A 91 2.39 18.41 -17.40
N TYR A 92 1.23 18.02 -17.88
CA TYR A 92 0.40 18.85 -18.74
C TYR A 92 -0.82 19.32 -17.96
N PRO A 93 -0.99 20.64 -17.76
CA PRO A 93 -2.14 21.17 -17.02
C PRO A 93 -3.48 20.66 -17.57
N GLY A 94 -4.33 20.18 -16.69
CA GLY A 94 -5.64 19.63 -17.07
C GLY A 94 -5.63 18.18 -17.57
N SER A 95 -4.46 17.57 -17.77
CA SER A 95 -4.39 16.14 -18.10
C SER A 95 -4.88 15.26 -16.96
N THR A 96 -5.27 14.02 -17.29
CA THR A 96 -5.75 13.00 -16.35
C THR A 96 -4.78 12.79 -15.20
N LEU A 97 -3.49 12.62 -15.49
CA LEU A 97 -2.45 12.44 -14.46
C LEU A 97 -2.26 13.69 -13.61
N SER A 98 -2.16 14.87 -14.25
CA SER A 98 -2.02 16.13 -13.52
C SER A 98 -3.22 16.39 -12.59
N ALA A 99 -4.44 16.15 -13.07
CA ALA A 99 -5.64 16.29 -12.25
C ALA A 99 -5.63 15.35 -11.03
N ALA A 100 -5.21 14.09 -11.23
CA ALA A 100 -5.09 13.10 -10.16
C ALA A 100 -4.03 13.49 -9.11
N GLN A 101 -2.85 13.96 -9.56
CA GLN A 101 -1.77 14.43 -8.69
C GLN A 101 -2.20 15.60 -7.81
N HIS A 102 -2.81 16.63 -8.40
CA HIS A 102 -3.32 17.76 -7.62
C HIS A 102 -4.46 17.37 -6.67
N ALA A 103 -5.32 16.43 -7.05
CA ALA A 103 -6.38 15.95 -6.17
C ALA A 103 -5.80 15.16 -4.99
N CYS A 104 -4.79 14.32 -5.23
CA CYS A 104 -4.06 13.61 -4.19
C CYS A 104 -3.45 14.60 -3.18
N VAL A 105 -2.68 15.59 -3.63
CA VAL A 105 -2.04 16.57 -2.75
C VAL A 105 -3.07 17.34 -1.92
N ARG A 106 -4.20 17.76 -2.51
CA ARG A 106 -5.27 18.41 -1.76
C ARG A 106 -5.90 17.52 -0.69
N ALA A 107 -6.12 16.24 -0.99
CA ALA A 107 -6.62 15.28 -0.03
C ALA A 107 -5.63 15.08 1.13
N GLN A 108 -4.34 14.98 0.82
CA GLN A 108 -3.26 14.87 1.78
C GLN A 108 -3.16 16.09 2.71
N GLN A 109 -3.26 17.31 2.17
CA GLN A 109 -3.28 18.55 2.96
C GLN A 109 -4.48 18.58 3.92
N LYS A 110 -5.65 18.13 3.46
CA LYS A 110 -6.86 18.04 4.29
C LYS A 110 -6.74 17.01 5.41
N HIS A 111 -6.04 15.93 5.15
CA HIS A 111 -5.79 14.84 6.12
C HIS A 111 -4.62 15.17 7.05
N GLY A 112 -3.78 16.14 6.69
CA GLY A 112 -2.56 16.52 7.40
C GLY A 112 -2.79 16.87 8.87
N ARG A 113 -1.74 16.74 9.67
CA ARG A 113 -1.73 17.02 11.11
C ARG A 113 -0.84 18.25 11.38
N GLU A 114 -1.39 19.25 12.03
CA GLU A 114 -0.62 20.46 12.43
C GLU A 114 0.24 21.07 11.30
N GLY A 115 -0.30 21.01 10.08
CA GLY A 115 0.36 21.57 8.89
C GLY A 115 1.47 20.70 8.29
N VAL A 116 1.65 19.46 8.75
CA VAL A 116 2.45 18.44 8.06
C VAL A 116 1.55 17.44 7.37
N PHE A 117 1.96 16.95 6.19
CA PHE A 117 1.25 15.95 5.41
C PHE A 117 2.26 15.10 4.62
N GLY A 118 1.84 13.95 4.15
CA GLY A 118 2.71 13.03 3.43
C GLY A 118 2.42 11.58 3.78
N VAL A 119 1.13 11.23 3.89
CA VAL A 119 0.71 9.85 4.11
C VAL A 119 1.07 9.02 2.89
N SER A 120 1.97 8.06 3.09
CA SER A 120 2.51 7.26 1.99
C SER A 120 3.15 5.97 2.49
N GLU A 121 3.61 5.16 1.57
CA GLU A 121 4.40 3.97 1.83
C GLU A 121 5.70 4.33 2.53
N SER A 122 5.96 3.73 3.70
CA SER A 122 7.14 4.06 4.51
C SER A 122 7.37 3.08 5.67
N GLY A 123 8.44 3.32 6.43
CA GLY A 123 8.73 2.62 7.68
C GLY A 123 7.76 3.01 8.80
N TYR A 124 7.52 2.06 9.70
CA TYR A 124 6.75 2.20 10.93
C TYR A 124 7.67 2.05 12.14
N ALA A 125 7.32 2.66 13.26
CA ALA A 125 8.10 2.57 14.51
C ALA A 125 7.98 1.20 15.22
N GLN A 126 7.56 0.19 14.49
CA GLN A 126 7.50 -1.21 14.93
C GLN A 126 8.62 -2.00 14.28
N TYR A 127 9.23 -2.90 15.04
CA TYR A 127 10.27 -3.78 14.54
C TYR A 127 9.70 -5.14 14.14
N ASP A 128 10.26 -5.73 13.09
CA ASP A 128 10.05 -7.12 12.74
C ASP A 128 10.91 -8.06 13.62
N GLN A 129 10.86 -9.37 13.36
CA GLN A 129 11.64 -10.36 14.11
C GLN A 129 13.16 -10.22 13.93
N GLU A 130 13.59 -9.52 12.88
CA GLU A 130 14.99 -9.27 12.54
C GLU A 130 15.48 -7.89 13.01
N LEU A 131 14.66 -7.20 13.82
CA LEU A 131 14.89 -5.85 14.33
C LEU A 131 14.99 -4.78 13.25
N ASN A 132 14.42 -5.00 12.07
CA ASN A 132 14.22 -3.97 11.07
C ASN A 132 12.89 -3.25 11.32
N TYR A 133 12.82 -1.98 10.99
CA TYR A 133 11.57 -1.24 10.97
C TYR A 133 10.60 -1.91 9.99
N ARG A 134 9.37 -2.14 10.44
CA ARG A 134 8.31 -2.64 9.57
C ARG A 134 8.05 -1.64 8.45
N TYR A 135 7.88 -2.12 7.22
CA TYR A 135 7.61 -1.30 6.04
C TYR A 135 6.30 -1.74 5.39
N GLN A 136 5.41 -0.77 5.10
CA GLN A 136 4.18 -1.07 4.39
C GLN A 136 3.61 0.15 3.68
N ALA A 137 2.76 -0.11 2.67
CA ALA A 137 1.96 0.91 2.02
C ALA A 137 0.79 1.32 2.93
N PHE A 138 0.67 2.63 3.19
CA PHE A 138 -0.46 3.24 3.85
C PHE A 138 -0.84 4.52 3.11
N GLY A 139 -2.09 4.66 2.73
CA GLY A 139 -2.57 5.80 1.96
C GLY A 139 -3.98 6.23 2.37
N LEU A 140 -4.51 7.23 1.69
CA LEU A 140 -5.82 7.78 1.97
C LEU A 140 -6.92 6.90 1.39
N ARG A 141 -7.86 6.43 2.24
CA ARG A 141 -8.97 5.55 1.84
C ARG A 141 -9.81 6.10 0.70
N GLU A 142 -9.98 7.41 0.63
CA GLU A 142 -10.76 8.08 -0.42
C GLU A 142 -10.09 8.05 -1.81
N LEU A 143 -8.81 7.70 -1.85
CA LEU A 143 -8.00 7.59 -3.06
C LEU A 143 -7.62 6.14 -3.39
N ALA A 144 -7.95 5.18 -2.51
CA ALA A 144 -7.57 3.79 -2.61
C ALA A 144 -8.68 2.90 -3.18
N LEU A 145 -8.32 1.92 -4.02
CA LEU A 145 -9.17 0.80 -4.38
C LEU A 145 -9.20 -0.23 -3.26
N ASP A 146 -8.05 -0.48 -2.62
CA ASP A 146 -7.91 -1.36 -1.48
C ASP A 146 -7.46 -0.58 -0.25
N SER A 147 -8.34 -0.46 0.74
CA SER A 147 -8.10 0.32 1.96
C SER A 147 -7.83 -0.55 3.20
N ARG A 148 -7.35 -1.77 3.00
CA ARG A 148 -7.10 -2.73 4.09
C ARG A 148 -5.86 -2.41 4.93
N CYS A 149 -4.97 -1.54 4.46
CA CYS A 149 -3.79 -1.17 5.24
C CYS A 149 -4.19 -0.30 6.44
N GLU A 150 -3.76 -0.73 7.62
CA GLU A 150 -3.89 0.02 8.87
C GLU A 150 -2.56 0.72 9.18
N GLY A 151 -2.66 1.91 9.74
CA GLY A 151 -1.52 2.70 10.14
C GLY A 151 -1.84 4.19 10.12
N ASP A 152 -0.89 4.99 10.54
CA ASP A 152 -0.96 6.45 10.45
C ASP A 152 0.47 7.00 10.46
N VAL A 153 1.05 7.13 9.29
CA VAL A 153 2.43 7.60 9.13
C VAL A 153 2.49 8.79 8.18
N ILE A 154 3.41 9.72 8.44
CA ILE A 154 3.71 10.85 7.58
C ILE A 154 5.19 10.78 7.22
N ALA A 155 5.49 10.72 5.93
CA ALA A 155 6.84 10.60 5.41
C ALA A 155 7.30 11.91 4.72
N PRO A 156 8.46 12.47 5.09
CA PRO A 156 8.97 13.70 4.50
C PRO A 156 9.18 13.63 2.99
N TYR A 157 9.58 12.47 2.45
CA TYR A 157 9.76 12.32 1.01
C TYR A 157 8.46 12.56 0.24
N ALA A 158 7.35 12.13 0.80
CA ALA A 158 6.04 12.30 0.19
C ALA A 158 5.63 13.78 0.15
N ALA A 159 5.90 14.54 1.23
CA ALA A 159 5.73 15.99 1.23
C ALA A 159 6.62 16.67 0.18
N ALA A 160 7.88 16.22 0.02
CA ALA A 160 8.78 16.74 -1.00
C ALA A 160 8.28 16.48 -2.43
N LEU A 161 7.68 15.33 -2.70
CA LEU A 161 7.06 15.03 -3.99
C LEU A 161 5.92 16.02 -4.35
N ALA A 162 5.25 16.59 -3.35
CA ALA A 162 4.21 17.58 -3.55
C ALA A 162 4.73 18.96 -4.03
N LEU A 163 6.05 19.21 -4.02
CA LEU A 163 6.65 20.49 -4.48
C LEU A 163 6.17 20.87 -5.89
N ARG A 164 5.91 19.90 -6.74
CA ARG A 164 5.40 20.15 -8.09
C ARG A 164 3.97 20.67 -8.14
N CYS A 165 3.12 20.18 -7.23
CA CYS A 165 1.68 20.49 -7.24
C CYS A 165 1.31 21.64 -6.31
N ALA A 166 2.03 21.78 -5.20
CA ALA A 166 1.77 22.75 -4.14
C ALA A 166 3.09 23.18 -3.47
N PRO A 167 3.97 23.92 -4.18
CA PRO A 167 5.33 24.20 -3.72
C PRO A 167 5.36 24.91 -2.37
N GLN A 168 4.52 25.92 -2.15
CA GLN A 168 4.49 26.64 -0.88
C GLN A 168 4.10 25.71 0.28
N ALA A 169 3.00 24.99 0.16
CA ALA A 169 2.54 24.11 1.22
C ALA A 169 3.51 22.97 1.51
N ALA A 170 4.18 22.42 0.47
CA ALA A 170 5.22 21.41 0.63
C ALA A 170 6.44 21.96 1.38
N CYS A 171 6.91 23.16 1.03
CA CYS A 171 8.00 23.82 1.76
C CYS A 171 7.62 24.09 3.22
N GLU A 172 6.43 24.60 3.48
CA GLU A 172 5.94 24.85 4.84
C GLU A 172 5.88 23.54 5.66
N ALA A 173 5.39 22.45 5.05
CA ALA A 173 5.34 21.15 5.69
C ALA A 173 6.75 20.63 6.04
N LEU A 174 7.69 20.69 5.09
CA LEU A 174 9.07 20.25 5.31
C LEU A 174 9.79 21.10 6.39
N LEU A 175 9.58 22.41 6.41
CA LEU A 175 10.11 23.28 7.45
C LEU A 175 9.55 22.94 8.84
N ARG A 176 8.24 22.64 8.94
CA ARG A 176 7.62 22.20 10.19
C ARG A 176 8.16 20.84 10.63
N MET A 177 8.36 19.89 9.71
CA MET A 177 8.99 18.61 10.01
C MET A 177 10.41 18.80 10.56
N GLN A 178 11.21 19.69 9.96
CA GLN A 178 12.52 20.05 10.47
C GLN A 178 12.45 20.63 11.89
N GLN A 179 11.54 21.58 12.14
CA GLN A 179 11.33 22.19 13.47
C GLN A 179 10.92 21.16 14.53
N ARG A 180 10.26 20.07 14.13
CA ARG A 180 9.85 18.95 15.00
C ARG A 180 10.98 17.91 15.19
N GLY A 181 12.16 18.14 14.64
CA GLY A 181 13.30 17.24 14.77
C GLY A 181 13.29 16.04 13.81
N TRP A 182 12.50 16.08 12.72
CA TRP A 182 12.46 14.99 11.73
C TRP A 182 13.63 15.07 10.73
N TYR A 183 14.61 15.92 11.00
CA TYR A 183 15.77 16.15 10.16
C TYR A 183 17.04 16.02 10.99
N GLY A 184 18.00 15.20 10.53
CA GLY A 184 19.29 14.97 11.14
C GLY A 184 20.45 15.26 10.20
N ASP A 185 21.65 14.84 10.58
CA ASP A 185 22.89 15.11 9.84
C ASP A 185 22.90 14.55 8.41
N GLN A 186 22.10 13.52 8.14
CA GLN A 186 22.01 12.86 6.83
C GLN A 186 20.72 13.22 6.06
N GLY A 187 19.97 14.20 6.52
CA GLY A 187 18.71 14.61 5.90
C GLY A 187 17.48 14.22 6.71
N PHE A 188 16.33 14.18 6.05
CA PHE A 188 15.07 13.79 6.69
C PHE A 188 15.07 12.32 7.06
N TYR A 189 14.61 12.01 8.29
CA TYR A 189 14.30 10.64 8.70
C TYR A 189 13.16 10.07 7.86
N GLU A 190 12.98 8.76 7.92
CA GLU A 190 12.07 8.01 7.06
C GLU A 190 10.61 8.44 7.21
N ALA A 191 10.11 8.47 8.43
CA ALA A 191 8.74 8.83 8.73
C ALA A 191 8.53 9.20 10.20
N ALA A 192 7.39 9.81 10.50
CA ALA A 192 6.83 9.88 11.84
C ALA A 192 5.56 9.02 11.89
N ASP A 193 5.53 8.09 12.84
CA ASP A 193 4.47 7.13 13.07
C ASP A 193 3.54 7.60 14.19
N PHE A 194 2.25 7.75 13.90
CA PHE A 194 1.17 8.14 14.79
C PHE A 194 0.22 6.98 15.11
N THR A 195 0.55 5.76 14.67
CA THR A 195 -0.34 4.59 14.82
C THR A 195 -0.68 4.29 16.28
N ALA A 196 0.25 4.53 17.20
CA ALA A 196 0.05 4.31 18.64
C ALA A 196 -0.74 5.44 19.35
N GLY A 197 -1.07 6.55 18.67
CA GLY A 197 -1.82 7.65 19.26
C GLY A 197 -1.48 9.03 18.70
N ALA A 198 -1.73 10.09 19.51
CA ALA A 198 -1.51 11.46 19.07
C ALA A 198 -0.03 11.89 19.04
N GLN A 199 0.82 11.22 19.82
CA GLN A 199 2.24 11.51 19.88
C GLN A 199 2.98 10.74 18.77
N GLU A 200 3.85 11.45 18.05
CA GLU A 200 4.67 10.88 17.00
C GLU A 200 5.83 10.07 17.54
N THR A 201 6.14 8.98 16.85
CA THR A 201 7.38 8.22 17.05
C THR A 201 8.18 8.25 15.76
N LEU A 202 9.41 8.77 15.81
CA LEU A 202 10.25 8.88 14.62
C LEU A 202 10.84 7.53 14.23
N VAL A 203 10.84 7.26 12.93
CA VAL A 203 11.50 6.12 12.30
C VAL A 203 12.89 6.57 11.87
N TYR A 204 13.89 6.28 12.70
CA TYR A 204 15.28 6.72 12.52
C TYR A 204 16.01 5.85 11.48
N SER A 205 15.58 5.96 10.23
CA SER A 205 16.24 5.33 9.08
C SER A 205 16.24 6.26 7.87
N HIS A 206 17.02 5.90 6.84
CA HIS A 206 17.11 6.65 5.59
C HIS A 206 17.09 5.66 4.44
N MET A 207 15.97 5.61 3.71
CA MET A 207 15.87 4.78 2.52
C MET A 207 16.43 5.51 1.30
N ALA A 208 17.37 4.89 0.61
CA ALA A 208 18.08 5.52 -0.51
C ALA A 208 17.12 6.03 -1.61
N HIS A 209 16.06 5.28 -1.91
CA HIS A 209 15.08 5.69 -2.92
C HIS A 209 14.23 6.88 -2.45
N HIS A 210 13.87 6.97 -1.16
CA HIS A 210 13.13 8.12 -0.62
C HIS A 210 14.01 9.38 -0.62
N GLN A 211 15.27 9.27 -0.21
CA GLN A 211 16.21 10.39 -0.29
C GLN A 211 16.43 10.84 -1.74
N GLY A 212 16.55 9.88 -2.67
CA GLY A 212 16.65 10.17 -4.10
C GLY A 212 15.42 10.91 -4.64
N MET A 213 14.21 10.54 -4.21
CA MET A 213 12.97 11.24 -4.58
C MET A 213 12.92 12.67 -4.05
N ILE A 214 13.37 12.92 -2.80
CA ILE A 214 13.50 14.26 -2.23
C ILE A 214 14.43 15.10 -3.12
N LEU A 215 15.63 14.60 -3.43
CA LEU A 215 16.60 15.31 -4.26
C LEU A 215 16.07 15.61 -5.66
N CYS A 216 15.44 14.63 -6.31
CA CYS A 216 14.82 14.82 -7.63
C CYS A 216 13.69 15.86 -7.62
N ALA A 217 12.83 15.82 -6.60
CA ALA A 217 11.74 16.77 -6.44
C ALA A 217 12.26 18.20 -6.22
N ILE A 218 13.27 18.37 -5.34
CA ILE A 218 13.91 19.68 -5.10
C ILE A 218 14.65 20.17 -6.37
N CYS A 219 15.36 19.29 -7.07
CA CYS A 219 16.01 19.63 -8.34
C CYS A 219 15.01 20.16 -9.37
N ASN A 220 13.88 19.47 -9.53
CA ASN A 220 12.82 19.92 -10.45
C ASN A 220 12.25 21.28 -10.03
N ALA A 221 11.99 21.48 -8.74
CA ALA A 221 11.43 22.73 -8.22
C ALA A 221 12.38 23.92 -8.40
N LEU A 222 13.67 23.74 -8.12
CA LEU A 222 14.65 24.83 -8.16
C LEU A 222 15.21 25.07 -9.56
N CYS A 223 15.28 24.03 -10.41
CA CYS A 223 15.91 24.10 -11.74
C CYS A 223 14.89 24.11 -12.89
N GLY A 224 13.64 24.47 -12.61
CA GLY A 224 12.59 24.62 -13.63
C GLY A 224 12.30 23.31 -14.38
N ASP A 225 11.88 22.27 -13.65
CA ASP A 225 11.56 20.95 -14.20
C ASP A 225 12.74 20.33 -15.00
N TYR A 226 13.93 20.34 -14.40
CA TYR A 226 15.16 19.89 -15.06
C TYR A 226 15.02 18.45 -15.61
N LEU A 227 14.63 17.49 -14.78
CA LEU A 227 14.51 16.09 -15.22
C LEU A 227 13.44 15.88 -16.30
N PRO A 228 12.23 16.47 -16.21
CA PRO A 228 11.26 16.47 -17.28
C PRO A 228 11.78 17.08 -18.61
N ARG A 229 12.54 18.18 -18.55
CA ARG A 229 13.13 18.78 -19.75
C ARG A 229 14.17 17.88 -20.40
N VAL A 230 14.99 17.19 -19.60
CA VAL A 230 15.93 16.19 -20.11
C VAL A 230 15.19 15.06 -20.82
N LEU A 231 14.10 14.54 -20.22
CA LEU A 231 13.30 13.49 -20.86
C LEU A 231 12.69 14.00 -22.18
N GLN A 232 12.11 15.21 -22.19
CA GLN A 232 11.50 15.80 -23.39
C GLN A 232 12.50 16.00 -24.53
N SER A 233 13.78 16.23 -24.22
CA SER A 233 14.82 16.39 -25.24
C SER A 233 15.18 15.09 -25.98
N LEU A 234 14.75 13.94 -25.47
CA LEU A 234 14.98 12.65 -26.12
C LEU A 234 13.98 12.47 -27.29
N PRO A 235 14.43 12.26 -28.55
CA PRO A 235 13.52 12.13 -29.68
C PRO A 235 12.44 11.05 -29.51
N ARG A 236 12.82 9.91 -28.88
CA ARG A 236 11.86 8.82 -28.62
C ARG A 236 10.81 9.21 -27.58
N ALA A 237 11.19 10.00 -26.57
CA ALA A 237 10.22 10.51 -25.59
C ALA A 237 9.26 11.47 -26.25
N ALA A 238 9.78 12.41 -27.06
CA ALA A 238 8.98 13.41 -27.75
C ALA A 238 7.84 12.79 -28.59
N ALA A 239 8.09 11.66 -29.25
CA ALA A 239 7.09 10.95 -30.06
C ALA A 239 5.91 10.42 -29.22
N HIS A 240 6.11 10.16 -27.93
CA HIS A 240 5.12 9.52 -27.06
C HIS A 240 4.53 10.48 -25.99
N LEU A 241 5.00 11.74 -25.93
CA LEU A 241 4.44 12.76 -25.03
C LEU A 241 2.90 12.93 -25.13
N PRO A 242 2.25 12.76 -26.30
CA PRO A 242 0.79 12.82 -26.40
C PRO A 242 0.05 11.87 -25.45
N LEU A 243 0.64 10.72 -25.06
CA LEU A 243 0.03 9.83 -24.07
C LEU A 243 -0.17 10.51 -22.70
N LEU A 244 0.73 11.41 -22.31
CA LEU A 244 0.66 12.16 -21.06
C LEU A 244 -0.36 13.32 -21.11
N CYS A 245 -0.83 13.68 -22.32
CA CYS A 245 -1.82 14.73 -22.54
C CYS A 245 -3.27 14.22 -22.46
N GLU A 246 -3.48 12.94 -22.12
CA GLU A 246 -4.81 12.37 -21.98
C GLU A 246 -5.68 13.22 -21.05
N MET A 247 -6.85 13.63 -21.54
CA MET A 247 -7.78 14.48 -20.79
C MET A 247 -8.81 13.64 -20.01
N PRO A 248 -9.23 14.09 -18.81
CA PRO A 248 -10.29 13.42 -18.08
C PRO A 248 -11.58 13.36 -18.92
N PRO A 249 -12.27 12.22 -18.97
CA PRO A 249 -13.54 12.12 -19.70
C PRO A 249 -14.60 13.04 -19.07
N ARG A 250 -15.44 13.66 -19.91
CA ARG A 250 -16.52 14.56 -19.43
C ARG A 250 -17.50 13.81 -18.51
N HIS A 251 -17.77 12.55 -18.81
CA HIS A 251 -18.72 11.68 -18.11
C HIS A 251 -18.01 10.41 -17.63
N ALA A 252 -17.08 10.55 -16.67
CA ALA A 252 -16.44 9.39 -16.06
C ALA A 252 -17.46 8.61 -15.22
N LEU A 253 -17.47 7.28 -15.37
CA LEU A 253 -18.11 6.41 -14.40
C LEU A 253 -17.37 6.59 -13.06
N ARG A 254 -18.07 7.15 -12.09
CA ARG A 254 -17.54 7.28 -10.72
C ARG A 254 -17.85 5.99 -10.01
N LEU A 255 -16.83 5.34 -9.50
CA LEU A 255 -17.07 4.29 -8.52
C LEU A 255 -17.76 4.93 -7.31
N PRO A 256 -18.88 4.36 -6.82
CA PRO A 256 -19.42 4.77 -5.55
C PRO A 256 -18.27 4.68 -4.52
N ARG A 257 -18.30 5.56 -3.50
CA ARG A 257 -17.36 5.44 -2.36
C ARG A 257 -17.22 3.97 -2.03
N PRO A 258 -15.97 3.43 -1.90
CA PRO A 258 -15.82 2.05 -1.47
C PRO A 258 -16.76 1.89 -0.29
N LEU A 259 -17.70 0.94 -0.42
CA LEU A 259 -18.60 0.57 0.68
C LEU A 259 -17.67 0.53 1.88
N ARG A 260 -18.01 1.29 2.93
CA ARG A 260 -17.25 1.23 4.19
C ARG A 260 -16.87 -0.21 4.33
N ALA A 261 -15.54 -0.51 4.32
CA ALA A 261 -15.10 -1.87 4.59
C ALA A 261 -16.02 -2.33 5.69
N HIS A 262 -16.75 -3.44 5.49
CA HIS A 262 -17.59 -3.95 6.56
C HIS A 262 -16.70 -3.73 7.77
N ARG A 263 -17.10 -2.88 8.71
CA ARG A 263 -16.50 -2.94 10.03
C ARG A 263 -16.66 -4.41 10.31
N ASP A 264 -15.55 -5.14 10.28
CA ASP A 264 -15.53 -6.48 10.81
C ASP A 264 -16.33 -6.37 12.06
N ALA A 265 -17.42 -7.12 12.14
CA ALA A 265 -18.39 -7.03 13.22
C ALA A 265 -17.57 -6.90 14.47
N ALA A 266 -17.82 -5.82 15.23
CA ALA A 266 -16.96 -5.36 16.33
C ALA A 266 -16.28 -6.56 16.98
N PRO A 267 -14.96 -6.53 17.23
CA PRO A 267 -14.24 -7.69 17.79
C PRO A 267 -14.81 -8.23 19.09
N ASP A 268 -15.85 -7.60 19.61
CA ASP A 268 -16.50 -7.90 20.88
C ASP A 268 -17.76 -8.76 20.82
N ALA A 269 -18.21 -9.20 19.65
CA ALA A 269 -19.22 -10.23 19.62
C ALA A 269 -18.54 -11.58 19.89
N PRO A 270 -18.76 -12.23 21.06
CA PRO A 270 -18.11 -13.49 21.34
C PRO A 270 -18.46 -14.49 20.24
N PHE A 271 -17.41 -15.03 19.59
CA PHE A 271 -17.59 -16.08 18.59
C PHE A 271 -18.22 -17.29 19.31
N ARG A 272 -19.45 -17.66 18.92
CA ARG A 272 -20.16 -18.78 19.50
C ARG A 272 -20.17 -19.93 18.51
N MET A 273 -19.51 -21.01 18.88
CA MET A 273 -19.58 -22.28 18.15
C MET A 273 -20.82 -23.09 18.59
N ARG A 274 -21.47 -23.75 17.65
CA ARG A 274 -22.66 -24.57 17.90
C ARG A 274 -22.30 -26.03 17.93
N ALA A 275 -22.77 -26.72 18.97
CA ALA A 275 -22.73 -28.17 19.10
C ALA A 275 -24.15 -28.69 19.36
N GLU A 276 -24.83 -29.10 18.31
CA GLU A 276 -26.18 -29.67 18.39
C GLU A 276 -26.11 -31.19 18.12
N ARG A 277 -26.91 -31.96 18.84
CA ARG A 277 -26.97 -33.43 18.60
C ARG A 277 -27.46 -33.72 17.18
N GLY A 278 -26.71 -34.54 16.44
CA GLY A 278 -27.05 -34.98 15.09
C GLY A 278 -26.67 -34.02 13.96
N VAL A 279 -25.99 -32.91 14.28
CA VAL A 279 -25.42 -31.95 13.32
C VAL A 279 -23.91 -31.93 13.50
N PRO A 280 -23.10 -31.88 12.41
CA PRO A 280 -21.65 -31.69 12.55
C PRO A 280 -21.34 -30.43 13.38
N PRO A 281 -20.47 -30.50 14.38
CA PRO A 281 -20.14 -29.35 15.22
C PRO A 281 -19.40 -28.28 14.41
N ASP A 282 -19.60 -27.02 14.77
CA ASP A 282 -18.77 -25.94 14.24
C ASP A 282 -17.30 -26.16 14.58
N VAL A 283 -16.42 -25.86 13.64
CA VAL A 283 -14.96 -25.95 13.78
C VAL A 283 -14.34 -24.60 13.50
N LEU A 284 -13.49 -24.15 14.43
CA LEU A 284 -12.66 -22.97 14.27
C LEU A 284 -11.25 -23.39 13.87
N MET A 285 -10.70 -22.75 12.84
CA MET A 285 -9.32 -22.92 12.45
C MET A 285 -8.54 -21.63 12.71
N LEU A 286 -7.50 -21.71 13.50
CA LEU A 286 -6.56 -20.62 13.79
C LEU A 286 -5.22 -20.97 13.15
N SER A 287 -4.70 -20.10 12.30
CA SER A 287 -3.41 -20.31 11.63
C SER A 287 -2.51 -19.08 11.78
N GLY A 288 -1.22 -19.33 12.06
CA GLY A 288 -0.21 -18.30 12.15
C GLY A 288 1.17 -18.87 12.48
N GLY A 289 2.23 -18.22 12.02
CA GLY A 289 3.61 -18.60 12.34
C GLY A 289 3.99 -20.05 11.95
N GLY A 290 3.40 -20.60 10.88
CA GLY A 290 3.64 -21.97 10.43
C GLY A 290 2.93 -23.04 11.29
N SER A 291 2.06 -22.63 12.22
CA SER A 291 1.23 -23.53 13.04
C SER A 291 -0.25 -23.34 12.72
N THR A 292 -1.03 -24.41 12.79
CA THR A 292 -2.48 -24.39 12.62
C THR A 292 -3.14 -25.15 13.78
N MET A 293 -4.13 -24.52 14.40
CA MET A 293 -4.93 -25.13 15.46
C MET A 293 -6.37 -25.26 15.00
N LEU A 294 -6.93 -26.46 15.10
CA LEU A 294 -8.34 -26.73 14.93
C LEU A 294 -9.00 -26.90 16.29
N ILE A 295 -10.16 -26.29 16.49
CA ILE A 295 -10.96 -26.38 17.71
C ILE A 295 -12.40 -26.65 17.28
N SER A 296 -13.02 -27.72 17.79
CA SER A 296 -14.43 -27.99 17.54
C SER A 296 -15.31 -27.51 18.69
N ALA A 297 -16.56 -27.22 18.40
CA ALA A 297 -17.57 -26.88 19.42
C ALA A 297 -17.80 -27.97 20.46
N THR A 298 -17.41 -29.23 20.19
CA THR A 298 -17.46 -30.36 21.12
C THR A 298 -16.24 -30.48 22.01
N GLY A 299 -15.26 -29.58 21.91
CA GLY A 299 -14.07 -29.53 22.74
C GLY A 299 -12.86 -30.37 22.23
N HIS A 300 -12.96 -30.89 21.01
CA HIS A 300 -11.81 -31.52 20.36
C HIS A 300 -10.89 -30.46 19.78
N SER A 301 -9.59 -30.68 19.88
CA SER A 301 -8.61 -29.77 19.28
C SER A 301 -7.42 -30.53 18.71
N ALA A 302 -6.87 -30.00 17.63
CA ALA A 302 -5.67 -30.52 16.98
C ALA A 302 -4.72 -29.35 16.66
N LEU A 303 -3.45 -29.51 17.01
CA LEU A 303 -2.40 -28.54 16.70
C LEU A 303 -1.41 -29.16 15.71
N PHE A 304 -1.22 -28.46 14.60
CA PHE A 304 -0.27 -28.81 13.55
C PHE A 304 0.86 -27.78 13.46
N ARG A 305 2.04 -28.25 13.07
CA ARG A 305 3.13 -27.40 12.62
C ARG A 305 3.60 -27.90 11.25
N GLY A 306 3.30 -27.14 10.21
CA GLY A 306 3.38 -27.67 8.84
C GLY A 306 2.47 -28.88 8.71
N ASP A 307 3.03 -30.00 8.20
CA ASP A 307 2.31 -31.27 8.04
C ASP A 307 2.39 -32.20 9.27
N THR A 308 2.99 -31.73 10.36
CA THR A 308 3.19 -32.53 11.57
C THR A 308 2.10 -32.24 12.61
N LEU A 309 1.34 -33.26 13.01
CA LEU A 309 0.38 -33.18 14.10
C LEU A 309 1.14 -33.24 15.44
N LEU A 310 0.99 -32.19 16.27
CA LEU A 310 1.67 -32.05 17.56
C LEU A 310 0.85 -32.54 18.74
N THR A 311 -0.47 -32.60 18.60
CA THR A 311 -1.37 -33.12 19.65
C THR A 311 -2.00 -34.43 19.21
N ARG A 312 -2.39 -35.26 20.16
CA ARG A 312 -3.18 -36.45 19.85
C ARG A 312 -4.55 -36.03 19.33
N PHE A 313 -5.03 -36.69 18.30
CA PHE A 313 -6.33 -36.44 17.69
C PHE A 313 -6.99 -37.76 17.34
N ASP A 314 -8.21 -37.98 17.84
CA ASP A 314 -9.05 -39.09 17.48
C ASP A 314 -10.13 -38.65 16.47
N PRO A 315 -10.06 -39.08 15.21
CA PRO A 315 -11.04 -38.65 14.18
C PRO A 315 -12.46 -39.19 14.49
N ASP A 316 -12.61 -40.23 15.30
CA ASP A 316 -13.93 -40.75 15.68
C ASP A 316 -14.64 -39.90 16.73
N CYS A 317 -13.99 -38.85 17.24
CA CYS A 317 -14.54 -37.91 18.22
C CYS A 317 -15.16 -38.59 19.48
N ARG A 318 -14.75 -39.81 19.81
CA ARG A 318 -15.24 -40.57 20.97
C ARG A 318 -14.43 -40.26 22.22
N ALA A 319 -13.18 -39.88 22.07
CA ALA A 319 -12.30 -39.46 23.16
C ALA A 319 -12.04 -37.95 23.05
N LEU A 320 -11.83 -37.30 24.19
CA LEU A 320 -11.51 -35.87 24.23
C LEU A 320 -10.01 -35.69 24.11
N ASP A 321 -9.54 -35.67 22.90
CA ASP A 321 -8.15 -35.47 22.55
C ASP A 321 -7.82 -34.00 22.29
N GLY A 322 -6.55 -33.63 22.45
CA GLY A 322 -6.05 -32.27 22.23
C GLY A 322 -5.92 -31.44 23.52
N ALA A 323 -5.78 -30.12 23.37
CA ALA A 323 -5.69 -29.21 24.51
C ALA A 323 -7.07 -28.98 25.13
N GLN A 324 -7.16 -29.12 26.43
CA GLN A 324 -8.39 -28.92 27.21
C GLN A 324 -8.20 -27.73 28.14
N PHE A 325 -9.22 -26.88 28.23
CA PHE A 325 -9.23 -25.71 29.09
C PHE A 325 -10.19 -25.91 30.26
N PHE A 326 -9.73 -25.61 31.45
CA PHE A 326 -10.52 -25.67 32.67
C PHE A 326 -10.49 -24.33 33.37
N LEU A 327 -11.65 -23.89 33.82
CA LEU A 327 -11.79 -22.77 34.76
C LEU A 327 -11.94 -23.35 36.17
N SER A 328 -11.01 -23.05 37.07
CA SER A 328 -11.08 -23.50 38.46
C SER A 328 -11.38 -22.35 39.41
N ASN A 329 -12.30 -22.55 40.35
CA ASN A 329 -12.51 -21.65 41.46
C ASN A 329 -11.51 -22.02 42.58
N ARG A 330 -10.61 -21.08 42.92
CA ARG A 330 -9.54 -21.31 43.90
C ARG A 330 -10.05 -21.49 45.33
N ASP A 331 -11.22 -20.93 45.66
CA ASP A 331 -11.75 -20.96 47.03
C ASP A 331 -12.52 -22.24 47.30
N THR A 332 -13.19 -22.77 46.29
CA THR A 332 -14.05 -23.96 46.46
C THR A 332 -13.46 -25.25 45.91
N GLY A 333 -12.39 -25.15 45.10
CA GLY A 333 -11.81 -26.28 44.38
C GLY A 333 -12.67 -26.80 43.23
N ALA A 334 -13.84 -26.21 43.00
CA ALA A 334 -14.69 -26.56 41.87
C ALA A 334 -14.06 -26.16 40.53
N TYR A 335 -14.21 -26.99 39.50
CA TYR A 335 -13.74 -26.67 38.17
C TYR A 335 -14.85 -26.89 37.13
N LEU A 336 -14.86 -26.00 36.10
CA LEU A 336 -15.68 -26.12 34.94
C LEU A 336 -14.75 -26.38 33.74
N ARG A 337 -15.08 -27.31 32.92
CA ARG A 337 -14.43 -27.51 31.64
C ARG A 337 -15.04 -26.55 30.62
N LEU A 338 -14.18 -25.80 29.92
CA LEU A 338 -14.55 -24.88 28.84
C LEU A 338 -14.62 -25.61 27.51
#